data_059500d70e8bcbbc03ce4f5f5ff10687
#
_entry.id   059500d70e8bcbbc03ce4f5f5ff10687
#
_cell.length_a   1.000
_cell.length_b   1.000
_cell.length_c   1.000
_cell.angle_alpha   90.00
_cell.angle_beta   90.00
_cell.angle_gamma   90.00
#
_symmetry.space_group_name_H-M   'P 1'
#
loop_
_entity.id
_entity.type
_entity.pdbx_description
1 polymer ?
#
loop_
_entity_poly.entity_id
_entity_poly.type
_entity_poly.pdbx_seq_one_letter_code
_entity_poly.pdbx_strand_id
1 'polypeptide(L)'
;MVISMKFQDIVRIVVYTAITFIATVLLVIETPATGGYFNLGEASIYVIAFMSSPIVAAVSSGLGPALADLFLGYWYFAPATFVIKFCEGFVVSKLAMHIRNRGSTLMRMATVFTGMMISLIVAIFLSFGGGAIEAEFSWAPTTLFGITLPIPSFRVVLPAYIWLIIAFAIAFLSIAVLARIRLDVFPMAIGGGIMVLGYFFYEYFISNPLILGREAIAAIFEVPVNIGQFTVGILIAYPVVQFIEKAKGFRS
;
A
#
# COMPACT_ATOMS: atom_id res chain seq x y z
N MET A 1 19.16 -24.42 -3.09
CA MET A 1 19.90 -23.19 -3.45
C MET A 1 20.02 -22.34 -2.18
N VAL A 2 21.18 -22.41 -1.53
CA VAL A 2 21.44 -21.62 -0.30
C VAL A 2 21.61 -20.17 -0.75
N ILE A 3 20.68 -19.30 -0.34
CA ILE A 3 20.78 -17.85 -0.58
C ILE A 3 21.85 -17.34 0.39
N SER A 4 23.07 -17.19 -0.09
CA SER A 4 24.14 -16.53 0.69
C SER A 4 23.86 -15.02 0.70
N MET A 5 23.23 -14.52 1.76
CA MET A 5 23.06 -13.09 1.98
C MET A 5 24.42 -12.46 2.31
N LYS A 6 24.79 -11.41 1.57
CA LYS A 6 25.99 -10.62 1.87
C LYS A 6 25.73 -9.71 3.06
N PHE A 7 26.77 -9.38 3.82
CA PHE A 7 26.68 -8.41 4.94
C PHE A 7 26.00 -7.09 4.53
N GLN A 8 26.29 -6.60 3.32
CA GLN A 8 25.65 -5.41 2.77
C GLN A 8 24.13 -5.54 2.61
N ASP A 9 23.61 -6.73 2.33
CA ASP A 9 22.17 -6.95 2.20
C ASP A 9 21.48 -6.90 3.57
N ILE A 10 22.15 -7.39 4.61
CA ILE A 10 21.67 -7.28 6.01
C ILE A 10 21.57 -5.80 6.41
N VAL A 11 22.63 -5.02 6.16
CA VAL A 11 22.62 -3.57 6.46
C VAL A 11 21.50 -2.85 5.70
N ARG A 12 21.29 -3.17 4.41
CA ARG A 12 20.20 -2.60 3.63
C ARG A 12 18.83 -2.96 4.21
N ILE A 13 18.63 -4.22 4.62
CA ILE A 13 17.37 -4.65 5.26
C ILE A 13 17.09 -3.82 6.49
N VAL A 14 18.07 -3.64 7.38
CA VAL A 14 17.89 -2.87 8.62
C VAL A 14 17.52 -1.41 8.30
N VAL A 15 18.28 -0.76 7.42
CA VAL A 15 18.03 0.65 7.04
C VAL A 15 16.66 0.80 6.36
N TYR A 16 16.33 -0.07 5.43
CA TYR A 16 15.07 -0.01 4.71
C TYR A 16 13.87 -0.36 5.58
N THR A 17 14.02 -1.28 6.53
CA THR A 17 13.01 -1.54 7.56
C THR A 17 12.73 -0.30 8.38
N ALA A 18 13.77 0.42 8.81
CA ALA A 18 13.59 1.67 9.55
C ALA A 18 12.89 2.74 8.69
N ILE A 19 13.23 2.86 7.41
CA ILE A 19 12.59 3.81 6.50
C ILE A 19 11.10 3.47 6.30
N THR A 20 10.76 2.19 6.07
CA THR A 20 9.35 1.80 5.91
C THR A 20 8.57 1.93 7.20
N PHE A 21 9.17 1.63 8.35
CA PHE A 21 8.57 1.86 9.66
C PHE A 21 8.23 3.34 9.85
N ILE A 22 9.21 4.24 9.66
CA ILE A 22 9.01 5.69 9.82
C ILE A 22 7.94 6.20 8.86
N ALA A 23 7.99 5.80 7.57
CA ALA A 23 7.00 6.21 6.59
C ALA A 23 5.58 5.74 6.93
N THR A 24 5.44 4.58 7.57
CA THR A 24 4.15 4.04 8.02
C THR A 24 3.60 4.81 9.21
N VAL A 25 4.44 5.17 10.19
CA VAL A 25 3.98 5.88 11.40
C VAL A 25 3.88 7.39 11.23
N LEU A 26 4.50 7.96 10.19
CA LEU A 26 4.56 9.40 9.98
C LEU A 26 3.20 10.05 9.74
N LEU A 27 2.32 9.35 9.06
CA LEU A 27 0.94 9.78 8.80
C LEU A 27 0.01 8.58 8.97
N VAL A 28 -0.90 8.69 9.92
CA VAL A 28 -1.91 7.67 10.21
C VAL A 28 -3.28 8.31 10.08
N ILE A 29 -4.11 7.77 9.18
CA ILE A 29 -5.49 8.16 9.03
C ILE A 29 -6.33 6.94 9.33
N GLU A 30 -6.96 6.91 10.49
CA GLU A 30 -7.72 5.76 10.96
C GLU A 30 -9.03 5.58 10.18
N THR A 31 -9.40 4.32 9.97
CA THR A 31 -10.68 3.93 9.39
C THR A 31 -11.50 3.20 10.47
N PRO A 32 -12.30 3.92 11.28
CA PRO A 32 -12.98 3.32 12.42
C PRO A 32 -13.91 2.16 12.07
N ALA A 33 -14.46 2.17 10.84
CA ALA A 33 -15.37 1.11 10.38
C ALA A 33 -14.70 -0.26 10.29
N THR A 34 -13.41 -0.31 9.96
CA THR A 34 -12.66 -1.55 9.74
C THR A 34 -11.61 -1.81 10.83
N GLY A 35 -11.19 -0.75 11.53
CA GLY A 35 -10.08 -0.80 12.47
C GLY A 35 -8.72 -0.81 11.77
N GLY A 36 -8.69 -0.54 10.46
CA GLY A 36 -7.48 -0.30 9.69
C GLY A 36 -7.08 1.18 9.66
N TYR A 37 -6.08 1.51 8.88
CA TYR A 37 -5.61 2.88 8.70
C TYR A 37 -4.87 3.08 7.38
N PHE A 38 -5.02 4.29 6.81
CA PHE A 38 -4.19 4.76 5.69
C PHE A 38 -2.85 5.27 6.19
N ASN A 39 -1.76 5.02 5.43
CA ASN A 39 -0.41 5.49 5.74
C ASN A 39 0.43 5.73 4.48
N LEU A 40 1.64 6.30 4.62
CA LEU A 40 2.57 6.59 3.52
C LEU A 40 3.61 5.48 3.28
N GLY A 41 3.52 4.36 3.98
CA GLY A 41 4.47 3.25 3.87
C GLY A 41 4.66 2.75 2.43
N GLU A 42 3.58 2.73 1.63
CA GLU A 42 3.60 2.28 0.24
C GLU A 42 4.64 3.00 -0.62
N ALA A 43 4.76 4.31 -0.46
CA ALA A 43 5.73 5.09 -1.21
C ALA A 43 7.16 4.59 -0.97
N SER A 44 7.49 4.30 0.29
CA SER A 44 8.81 3.78 0.66
C SER A 44 9.03 2.35 0.15
N ILE A 45 8.00 1.48 0.24
CA ILE A 45 8.05 0.11 -0.28
C ILE A 45 8.38 0.11 -1.77
N TYR A 46 7.68 0.92 -2.55
CA TYR A 46 7.91 1.00 -4.00
C TYR A 46 9.29 1.53 -4.35
N VAL A 47 9.75 2.60 -3.69
CA VAL A 47 11.11 3.10 -3.90
C VAL A 47 12.16 2.03 -3.59
N ILE A 48 12.04 1.36 -2.44
CA ILE A 48 12.97 0.31 -2.01
C ILE A 48 12.94 -0.89 -2.97
N ALA A 49 11.76 -1.29 -3.44
CA ALA A 49 11.61 -2.38 -4.38
C ALA A 49 12.33 -2.14 -5.72
N PHE A 50 12.38 -0.89 -6.19
CA PHE A 50 13.12 -0.52 -7.39
C PHE A 50 14.63 -0.38 -7.15
N MET A 51 15.07 -0.20 -5.90
CA MET A 51 16.47 0.05 -5.56
C MET A 51 17.21 -1.20 -5.09
N SER A 52 16.51 -2.27 -4.72
CA SER A 52 17.10 -3.42 -4.04
C SER A 52 16.72 -4.75 -4.68
N SER A 53 17.41 -5.82 -4.26
CA SER A 53 17.07 -7.19 -4.67
C SER A 53 15.71 -7.61 -4.09
N PRO A 54 15.00 -8.57 -4.74
CA PRO A 54 13.67 -8.98 -4.29
C PRO A 54 13.60 -9.45 -2.83
N ILE A 55 14.64 -10.11 -2.33
CA ILE A 55 14.68 -10.56 -0.93
C ILE A 55 14.85 -9.38 0.03
N VAL A 56 15.74 -8.44 -0.27
CA VAL A 56 15.94 -7.23 0.54
C VAL A 56 14.66 -6.41 0.57
N ALA A 57 14.03 -6.19 -0.59
CA ALA A 57 12.75 -5.51 -0.69
C ALA A 57 11.65 -6.21 0.13
N ALA A 58 11.50 -7.51 -0.04
CA ALA A 58 10.50 -8.31 0.65
C ALA A 58 10.61 -8.22 2.17
N VAL A 59 11.81 -8.48 2.69
CA VAL A 59 12.02 -8.49 4.15
C VAL A 59 11.81 -7.12 4.75
N SER A 60 12.36 -6.07 4.15
CA SER A 60 12.20 -4.70 4.68
C SER A 60 10.76 -4.18 4.55
N SER A 61 10.09 -4.49 3.45
CA SER A 61 8.67 -4.12 3.26
C SER A 61 7.74 -4.86 4.21
N GLY A 62 8.05 -6.10 4.56
CA GLY A 62 7.26 -6.86 5.54
C GLY A 62 7.51 -6.40 6.98
N LEU A 63 8.79 -6.27 7.37
CA LEU A 63 9.16 -5.96 8.75
C LEU A 63 8.78 -4.53 9.17
N GLY A 64 9.06 -3.52 8.34
CA GLY A 64 8.83 -2.13 8.72
C GLY A 64 7.37 -1.84 9.09
N PRO A 65 6.40 -2.07 8.18
CA PRO A 65 4.99 -1.86 8.48
C PRO A 65 4.46 -2.78 9.60
N ALA A 66 4.91 -4.05 9.68
CA ALA A 66 4.49 -4.94 10.77
C ALA A 66 4.96 -4.44 12.15
N LEU A 67 6.18 -3.91 12.24
CA LEU A 67 6.66 -3.24 13.45
C LEU A 67 5.88 -1.95 13.74
N ALA A 68 5.47 -1.22 12.70
CA ALA A 68 4.61 -0.05 12.86
C ALA A 68 3.23 -0.43 13.42
N ASP A 69 2.63 -1.51 12.95
CA ASP A 69 1.37 -2.03 13.51
C ASP A 69 1.50 -2.36 15.00
N LEU A 70 2.59 -3.03 15.39
CA LEU A 70 2.85 -3.32 16.80
C LEU A 70 3.02 -2.04 17.62
N PHE A 71 3.75 -1.06 17.08
CA PHE A 71 4.01 0.22 17.74
C PHE A 71 2.74 1.07 17.90
N LEU A 72 1.87 1.07 16.88
CA LEU A 72 0.61 1.81 16.85
C LEU A 72 -0.53 1.13 17.62
N GLY A 73 -0.34 -0.12 18.09
CA GLY A 73 -1.37 -0.87 18.81
C GLY A 73 -2.25 -1.77 17.95
N TYR A 74 -2.00 -1.86 16.65
CA TYR A 74 -2.69 -2.74 15.70
C TYR A 74 -2.04 -4.13 15.65
N TRP A 75 -1.70 -4.68 16.82
CA TRP A 75 -0.95 -5.94 16.96
C TRP A 75 -1.57 -7.10 16.17
N TYR A 76 -2.89 -7.11 16.04
CA TYR A 76 -3.62 -8.15 15.31
C TYR A 76 -3.40 -8.08 13.80
N PHE A 77 -3.07 -6.90 13.23
CA PHE A 77 -2.69 -6.78 11.83
C PHE A 77 -1.23 -7.19 11.58
N ALA A 78 -0.33 -7.01 12.53
CA ALA A 78 1.10 -7.15 12.32
C ALA A 78 1.55 -8.46 11.62
N PRO A 79 1.02 -9.66 11.96
CA PRO A 79 1.39 -10.88 11.24
C PRO A 79 0.93 -10.91 9.78
N ALA A 80 -0.29 -10.42 9.52
CA ALA A 80 -0.83 -10.34 8.17
C ALA A 80 -0.10 -9.28 7.35
N THR A 81 0.15 -8.11 7.92
CA THR A 81 0.93 -7.04 7.32
C THR A 81 2.31 -7.52 6.93
N PHE A 82 3.00 -8.28 7.80
CA PHE A 82 4.29 -8.86 7.44
C PHE A 82 4.19 -9.69 6.17
N VAL A 83 3.26 -10.64 6.09
CA VAL A 83 3.13 -11.55 4.95
C VAL A 83 2.70 -10.79 3.68
N ILE A 84 1.69 -9.95 3.78
CA ILE A 84 1.15 -9.18 2.65
C ILE A 84 2.22 -8.26 2.07
N LYS A 85 2.87 -7.47 2.91
CA LYS A 85 3.89 -6.50 2.49
C LYS A 85 5.19 -7.16 2.04
N PHE A 86 5.53 -8.33 2.61
CA PHE A 86 6.62 -9.14 2.10
C PHE A 86 6.36 -9.60 0.66
N CYS A 87 5.17 -10.16 0.40
CA CYS A 87 4.79 -10.59 -0.95
C CYS A 87 4.75 -9.41 -1.93
N GLU A 88 4.19 -8.28 -1.50
CA GLU A 88 4.15 -7.04 -2.27
C GLU A 88 5.55 -6.59 -2.67
N GLY A 89 6.44 -6.34 -1.70
CA GLY A 89 7.81 -5.88 -1.96
C GLY A 89 8.61 -6.85 -2.83
N PHE A 90 8.43 -8.16 -2.63
CA PHE A 90 9.05 -9.18 -3.46
C PHE A 90 8.62 -9.10 -4.91
N VAL A 91 7.31 -9.07 -5.15
CA VAL A 91 6.73 -9.07 -6.50
C VAL A 91 7.07 -7.78 -7.23
N VAL A 92 6.93 -6.63 -6.56
CA VAL A 92 7.28 -5.32 -7.15
C VAL A 92 8.74 -5.30 -7.58
N SER A 93 9.68 -5.70 -6.71
CA SER A 93 11.10 -5.72 -7.03
C SER A 93 11.42 -6.69 -8.17
N LYS A 94 10.85 -7.88 -8.14
CA LYS A 94 11.08 -8.89 -9.19
C LYS A 94 10.55 -8.43 -10.55
N LEU A 95 9.37 -7.83 -10.59
CA LEU A 95 8.79 -7.27 -11.81
C LEU A 95 9.58 -6.05 -12.30
N ALA A 96 9.98 -5.14 -11.42
CA ALA A 96 10.80 -3.98 -11.77
C ALA A 96 12.13 -4.39 -12.44
N MET A 97 12.80 -5.42 -11.89
CA MET A 97 14.01 -5.98 -12.50
C MET A 97 13.74 -6.59 -13.88
N HIS A 98 12.62 -7.26 -14.06
CA HIS A 98 12.26 -7.90 -15.34
C HIS A 98 11.93 -6.86 -16.41
N ILE A 99 11.18 -5.83 -16.06
CA ILE A 99 10.76 -4.75 -16.97
C ILE A 99 11.96 -3.91 -17.41
N ARG A 100 12.92 -3.68 -16.54
CA ARG A 100 14.15 -2.95 -16.89
C ARG A 100 14.88 -3.60 -18.08
N ASN A 101 14.70 -4.90 -18.26
CA ASN A 101 15.36 -5.68 -19.32
C ASN A 101 14.49 -5.88 -20.58
N ARG A 102 13.18 -5.64 -20.54
CA ARG A 102 12.25 -5.93 -21.65
C ARG A 102 11.09 -4.92 -21.69
N GLY A 103 11.24 -3.82 -22.41
CA GLY A 103 10.11 -2.94 -22.70
C GLY A 103 9.17 -3.53 -23.76
N SER A 104 7.90 -3.78 -23.48
CA SER A 104 6.93 -4.25 -24.48
C SER A 104 5.60 -3.51 -24.42
N THR A 105 4.96 -3.32 -25.59
CA THR A 105 3.63 -2.73 -25.74
C THR A 105 2.58 -3.54 -24.97
N LEU A 106 2.71 -4.87 -24.91
CA LEU A 106 1.83 -5.76 -24.16
C LEU A 106 1.77 -5.40 -22.67
N MET A 107 2.89 -5.02 -22.07
CA MET A 107 2.94 -4.61 -20.66
C MET A 107 2.21 -3.28 -20.42
N ARG A 108 2.26 -2.34 -21.36
CA ARG A 108 1.47 -1.09 -21.28
C ARG A 108 -0.03 -1.38 -21.31
N MET A 109 -0.46 -2.27 -22.21
CA MET A 109 -1.86 -2.68 -22.28
C MET A 109 -2.31 -3.41 -21.02
N ALA A 110 -1.49 -4.29 -20.46
CA ALA A 110 -1.78 -4.98 -19.20
C ALA A 110 -1.93 -4.00 -18.03
N THR A 111 -1.10 -2.95 -17.95
CA THR A 111 -1.20 -1.92 -16.91
C THR A 111 -2.52 -1.16 -16.99
N VAL A 112 -2.89 -0.71 -18.20
CA VAL A 112 -4.16 0.00 -18.42
C VAL A 112 -5.34 -0.91 -18.07
N PHE A 113 -5.30 -2.16 -18.52
CA PHE A 113 -6.36 -3.13 -18.24
C PHE A 113 -6.49 -3.42 -16.74
N THR A 114 -5.37 -3.61 -16.03
CA THR A 114 -5.38 -3.84 -14.57
C THR A 114 -5.94 -2.63 -13.82
N GLY A 115 -5.55 -1.41 -14.18
CA GLY A 115 -6.10 -0.18 -13.59
C GLY A 115 -7.61 -0.05 -13.84
N MET A 116 -8.08 -0.36 -15.06
CA MET A 116 -9.51 -0.36 -15.37
C MET A 116 -10.28 -1.42 -14.57
N MET A 117 -9.74 -2.62 -14.42
CA MET A 117 -10.37 -3.69 -13.64
C MET A 117 -10.46 -3.34 -12.17
N ILE A 118 -9.40 -2.79 -11.58
CA ILE A 118 -9.41 -2.32 -10.19
C ILE A 118 -10.47 -1.22 -10.02
N SER A 119 -10.51 -0.24 -10.92
CA SER A 119 -11.50 0.84 -10.89
C SER A 119 -12.93 0.33 -10.98
N LEU A 120 -13.18 -0.66 -11.86
CA LEU A 120 -14.49 -1.28 -12.01
C LEU A 120 -14.92 -2.06 -10.75
N ILE A 121 -13.99 -2.82 -10.16
CA ILE A 121 -14.25 -3.56 -8.91
C ILE A 121 -14.61 -2.59 -7.80
N VAL A 122 -13.85 -1.50 -7.64
CA VAL A 122 -14.14 -0.45 -6.65
C VAL A 122 -15.51 0.17 -6.89
N ALA A 123 -15.84 0.52 -8.14
CA ALA A 123 -17.12 1.10 -8.47
C ALA A 123 -18.30 0.17 -8.15
N ILE A 124 -18.16 -1.13 -8.43
CA ILE A 124 -19.18 -2.15 -8.13
C ILE A 124 -19.34 -2.27 -6.60
N PHE A 125 -18.25 -2.41 -5.85
CA PHE A 125 -18.31 -2.55 -4.39
C PHE A 125 -18.93 -1.32 -3.71
N LEU A 126 -18.55 -0.12 -4.13
CA LEU A 126 -19.09 1.12 -3.58
C LEU A 126 -20.57 1.33 -3.95
N SER A 127 -21.04 0.73 -5.04
CA SER A 127 -22.47 0.78 -5.43
C SER A 127 -23.36 -0.05 -4.49
N PHE A 128 -22.81 -1.09 -3.86
CA PHE A 128 -23.56 -1.95 -2.94
C PHE A 128 -23.54 -1.45 -1.48
N GLY A 129 -22.58 -0.56 -1.12
CA GLY A 129 -22.41 -0.05 0.23
C GLY A 129 -23.07 1.32 0.44
N GLY A 130 -24.41 1.39 0.42
CA GLY A 130 -25.19 2.64 0.56
C GLY A 130 -25.13 3.28 1.95
N GLY A 131 -23.96 3.48 2.56
CA GLY A 131 -23.78 4.09 3.87
C GLY A 131 -22.86 5.31 3.85
N ALA A 132 -22.76 6.00 5.00
CA ALA A 132 -21.72 7.01 5.25
C ALA A 132 -20.46 6.33 5.79
N ILE A 133 -19.31 6.73 5.29
CA ILE A 133 -18.00 6.25 5.76
C ILE A 133 -17.41 7.32 6.66
N GLU A 134 -17.04 6.93 7.88
CA GLU A 134 -16.36 7.78 8.83
C GLU A 134 -14.85 7.62 8.69
N ALA A 135 -14.13 8.71 8.51
CA ALA A 135 -12.68 8.77 8.58
C ALA A 135 -12.24 9.72 9.67
N GLU A 136 -11.38 9.26 10.55
CA GLU A 136 -10.77 10.08 11.59
C GLU A 136 -9.34 10.43 11.19
N PHE A 137 -9.05 11.71 11.15
CA PHE A 137 -7.74 12.24 10.78
C PHE A 137 -7.01 12.70 12.04
N SER A 138 -5.83 12.15 12.29
CA SER A 138 -4.93 12.58 13.36
C SER A 138 -3.50 12.69 12.86
N TRP A 139 -2.69 13.54 13.49
CA TRP A 139 -1.28 13.73 13.16
C TRP A 139 -0.39 12.55 13.59
N ALA A 140 -0.88 11.77 14.56
CA ALA A 140 -0.23 10.61 15.11
C ALA A 140 -1.33 9.70 15.70
N PRO A 141 -1.00 8.47 16.08
CA PRO A 141 -1.99 7.59 16.71
C PRO A 141 -2.58 8.25 17.96
N THR A 142 -3.91 8.25 18.03
CA THR A 142 -4.64 8.81 19.19
C THR A 142 -4.49 7.94 20.44
N THR A 143 -4.10 6.68 20.25
CA THR A 143 -3.78 5.73 21.33
C THR A 143 -2.43 5.08 21.08
N LEU A 144 -1.52 5.18 22.06
CA LEU A 144 -0.22 4.54 22.02
C LEU A 144 -0.04 3.67 23.27
N PHE A 145 0.22 2.38 23.11
CA PHE A 145 0.34 1.41 24.23
C PHE A 145 -0.82 1.46 25.22
N GLY A 146 -2.06 1.68 24.72
CA GLY A 146 -3.26 1.79 25.57
C GLY A 146 -3.44 3.13 26.29
N ILE A 147 -2.57 4.10 26.06
CA ILE A 147 -2.67 5.46 26.60
C ILE A 147 -3.25 6.36 25.51
N THR A 148 -4.39 7.01 25.81
CA THR A 148 -4.97 8.01 24.91
C THR A 148 -4.16 9.30 24.96
N LEU A 149 -3.59 9.69 23.83
CA LEU A 149 -2.82 10.92 23.69
C LEU A 149 -3.78 12.08 23.32
N PRO A 150 -3.62 13.29 23.89
CA PRO A 150 -4.42 14.45 23.54
C PRO A 150 -4.00 15.04 22.18
N ILE A 151 -4.02 14.21 21.13
CA ILE A 151 -3.67 14.63 19.79
C ILE A 151 -4.94 15.14 19.11
N PRO A 152 -4.91 16.34 18.48
CA PRO A 152 -6.05 16.85 17.76
C PRO A 152 -6.44 15.88 16.64
N SER A 153 -7.64 15.36 16.70
CA SER A 153 -8.24 14.58 15.61
C SER A 153 -9.51 15.29 15.14
N PHE A 154 -9.81 15.16 13.85
CA PHE A 154 -11.09 15.58 13.32
C PHE A 154 -11.71 14.43 12.54
N ARG A 155 -13.01 14.25 12.74
CA ARG A 155 -13.78 13.20 12.11
C ARG A 155 -14.53 13.77 10.91
N VAL A 156 -14.39 13.11 9.77
CA VAL A 156 -15.11 13.44 8.55
C VAL A 156 -16.03 12.27 8.21
N VAL A 157 -17.31 12.57 8.10
CA VAL A 157 -18.32 11.60 7.66
C VAL A 157 -18.69 11.97 6.23
N LEU A 158 -18.34 11.10 5.26
CA LEU A 158 -18.63 11.33 3.85
C LEU A 158 -19.64 10.30 3.35
N PRO A 159 -20.68 10.74 2.64
CA PRO A 159 -21.57 9.82 1.93
C PRO A 159 -20.81 8.92 0.96
N ALA A 160 -21.25 7.68 0.82
CA ALA A 160 -20.58 6.69 -0.02
C ALA A 160 -20.34 7.16 -1.49
N TYR A 161 -21.25 7.98 -2.05
CA TYR A 161 -21.08 8.54 -3.39
C TYR A 161 -19.89 9.52 -3.51
N ILE A 162 -19.53 10.23 -2.44
CA ILE A 162 -18.34 11.11 -2.45
C ILE A 162 -17.08 10.27 -2.51
N TRP A 163 -17.02 9.16 -1.77
CA TRP A 163 -15.92 8.20 -1.88
C TRP A 163 -15.84 7.58 -3.27
N LEU A 164 -16.98 7.30 -3.91
CA LEU A 164 -17.05 6.89 -5.32
C LEU A 164 -16.39 7.92 -6.24
N ILE A 165 -16.77 9.18 -6.11
CA ILE A 165 -16.21 10.26 -6.92
C ILE A 165 -14.69 10.37 -6.70
N ILE A 166 -14.24 10.30 -5.46
CA ILE A 166 -12.81 10.34 -5.11
C ILE A 166 -12.08 9.13 -5.72
N ALA A 167 -12.61 7.92 -5.55
CA ALA A 167 -12.03 6.70 -6.09
C ALA A 167 -11.97 6.73 -7.63
N PHE A 168 -13.05 7.19 -8.30
CA PHE A 168 -13.07 7.38 -9.76
C PHE A 168 -12.09 8.46 -10.22
N ALA A 169 -12.00 9.59 -9.52
CA ALA A 169 -11.05 10.66 -9.85
C ALA A 169 -9.60 10.18 -9.72
N ILE A 170 -9.29 9.47 -8.65
CA ILE A 170 -7.96 8.87 -8.41
C ILE A 170 -7.66 7.82 -9.49
N ALA A 171 -8.61 6.93 -9.78
CA ALA A 171 -8.44 5.91 -10.81
C ALA A 171 -8.27 6.52 -12.19
N PHE A 172 -9.12 7.51 -12.56
CA PHE A 172 -9.03 8.24 -13.83
C PHE A 172 -7.69 8.99 -13.96
N LEU A 173 -7.28 9.71 -12.93
CA LEU A 173 -6.00 10.42 -12.89
C LEU A 173 -4.84 9.43 -13.02
N SER A 174 -4.90 8.31 -12.29
CA SER A 174 -3.91 7.24 -12.38
C SER A 174 -3.83 6.67 -13.79
N ILE A 175 -4.97 6.37 -14.43
CA ILE A 175 -5.03 5.87 -15.82
C ILE A 175 -4.52 6.93 -16.80
N ALA A 176 -4.93 8.19 -16.66
CA ALA A 176 -4.50 9.28 -17.54
C ALA A 176 -2.98 9.54 -17.43
N VAL A 177 -2.47 9.46 -16.21
CA VAL A 177 -1.03 9.53 -15.93
C VAL A 177 -0.34 8.28 -16.48
N LEU A 178 -0.85 7.08 -16.23
CA LEU A 178 -0.32 5.80 -16.71
C LEU A 178 -0.31 5.68 -18.24
N ALA A 179 -1.32 6.20 -18.93
CA ALA A 179 -1.37 6.21 -20.39
C ALA A 179 -0.25 7.05 -21.04
N ARG A 180 0.29 8.01 -20.29
CA ARG A 180 1.41 8.88 -20.73
C ARG A 180 2.76 8.43 -20.20
N ILE A 181 2.78 7.54 -19.18
CA ILE A 181 3.96 7.22 -18.39
C ILE A 181 4.48 5.81 -18.70
N ARG A 182 5.74 5.60 -18.37
CA ARG A 182 6.54 4.41 -18.61
C ARG A 182 6.07 3.19 -17.79
N LEU A 183 6.50 2.03 -18.22
CA LEU A 183 6.25 0.69 -17.67
C LEU A 183 6.57 0.50 -16.16
N ASP A 184 7.24 1.48 -15.52
CA ASP A 184 7.66 1.37 -14.12
C ASP A 184 6.51 1.38 -13.11
N VAL A 185 5.36 1.91 -13.49
CA VAL A 185 4.17 1.93 -12.63
C VAL A 185 3.49 0.57 -12.55
N PHE A 186 3.69 -0.29 -13.55
CA PHE A 186 3.07 -1.61 -13.59
C PHE A 186 3.43 -2.51 -12.39
N PRO A 187 4.72 -2.67 -12.01
CA PRO A 187 5.08 -3.39 -10.80
C PRO A 187 4.38 -2.86 -9.55
N MET A 188 4.33 -1.53 -9.39
CA MET A 188 3.71 -0.88 -8.24
C MET A 188 2.19 -1.16 -8.19
N ALA A 189 1.51 -1.07 -9.34
CA ALA A 189 0.08 -1.37 -9.43
C ALA A 189 -0.24 -2.84 -9.10
N ILE A 190 0.58 -3.78 -9.57
CA ILE A 190 0.43 -5.20 -9.21
C ILE A 190 0.67 -5.40 -7.71
N GLY A 191 1.70 -4.76 -7.14
CA GLY A 191 1.96 -4.78 -5.70
C GLY A 191 0.78 -4.25 -4.90
N GLY A 192 0.25 -3.07 -5.27
CA GLY A 192 -0.95 -2.51 -4.66
C GLY A 192 -2.17 -3.43 -4.74
N GLY A 193 -2.35 -4.13 -5.86
CA GLY A 193 -3.39 -5.15 -6.00
C GLY A 193 -3.22 -6.32 -5.01
N ILE A 194 -1.99 -6.79 -4.80
CA ILE A 194 -1.66 -7.82 -3.79
C ILE A 194 -2.01 -7.32 -2.39
N MET A 195 -1.66 -6.07 -2.08
CA MET A 195 -1.99 -5.44 -0.80
C MET A 195 -3.49 -5.38 -0.57
N VAL A 196 -4.25 -4.82 -1.52
CA VAL A 196 -5.71 -4.67 -1.41
C VAL A 196 -6.39 -6.02 -1.20
N LEU A 197 -6.05 -7.02 -2.01
CA LEU A 197 -6.63 -8.36 -1.89
C LEU A 197 -6.20 -9.05 -0.60
N GLY A 198 -4.92 -8.92 -0.22
CA GLY A 198 -4.38 -9.52 0.99
C GLY A 198 -5.09 -9.02 2.24
N TYR A 199 -5.22 -7.70 2.41
CA TYR A 199 -5.94 -7.12 3.53
C TYR A 199 -7.42 -7.44 3.49
N PHE A 200 -8.08 -7.33 2.33
CA PHE A 200 -9.48 -7.70 2.19
C PHE A 200 -9.74 -9.14 2.69
N PHE A 201 -8.95 -10.13 2.25
CA PHE A 201 -9.12 -11.51 2.69
C PHE A 201 -8.80 -11.69 4.18
N TYR A 202 -7.75 -11.03 4.67
CA TYR A 202 -7.41 -11.08 6.09
C TYR A 202 -8.54 -10.51 6.96
N GLU A 203 -9.07 -9.37 6.59
CA GLU A 203 -10.16 -8.73 7.32
C GLU A 203 -11.46 -9.51 7.22
N TYR A 204 -11.81 -9.98 6.03
CA TYR A 204 -13.03 -10.72 5.79
C TYR A 204 -13.08 -12.05 6.56
N PHE A 205 -11.98 -12.81 6.58
CA PHE A 205 -11.96 -14.14 7.16
C PHE A 205 -11.42 -14.19 8.59
N ILE A 206 -10.59 -13.24 8.99
CA ILE A 206 -9.83 -13.33 10.24
C ILE A 206 -10.11 -12.14 11.17
N SER A 207 -9.69 -10.92 10.83
CA SER A 207 -9.69 -9.83 11.81
C SER A 207 -11.09 -9.40 12.20
N ASN A 208 -11.99 -9.21 11.24
CA ASN A 208 -13.35 -8.78 11.56
C ASN A 208 -14.14 -9.83 12.36
N PRO A 209 -14.34 -11.08 11.86
CA PRO A 209 -15.19 -12.03 12.54
C PRO A 209 -14.55 -12.65 13.78
N LEU A 210 -13.24 -12.90 13.78
CA LEU A 210 -12.59 -13.69 14.83
C LEU A 210 -11.91 -12.85 15.92
N ILE A 211 -11.48 -11.63 15.59
CA ILE A 211 -10.70 -10.80 16.53
C ILE A 211 -11.54 -9.61 17.00
N LEU A 212 -12.16 -8.89 16.08
CA LEU A 212 -12.86 -7.64 16.37
C LEU A 212 -14.35 -7.82 16.66
N GLY A 213 -14.91 -9.01 16.43
CA GLY A 213 -16.35 -9.29 16.61
C GLY A 213 -17.23 -8.45 15.68
N ARG A 214 -16.73 -8.12 14.48
CA ARG A 214 -17.44 -7.34 13.47
C ARG A 214 -17.97 -8.25 12.37
N GLU A 215 -18.90 -7.73 11.57
CA GLU A 215 -19.34 -8.45 10.38
C GLU A 215 -18.20 -8.55 9.35
N ALA A 216 -18.02 -9.74 8.76
CA ALA A 216 -16.97 -9.99 7.77
C ALA A 216 -17.06 -9.02 6.59
N ILE A 217 -18.28 -8.65 6.18
CA ILE A 217 -18.55 -7.74 5.05
C ILE A 217 -17.98 -6.34 5.26
N ALA A 218 -17.70 -5.92 6.50
CA ALA A 218 -17.08 -4.64 6.80
C ALA A 218 -15.70 -4.48 6.15
N ALA A 219 -15.02 -5.57 5.81
CA ALA A 219 -13.76 -5.56 5.04
C ALA A 219 -13.87 -4.80 3.71
N ILE A 220 -15.07 -4.71 3.13
CA ILE A 220 -15.30 -3.97 1.88
C ILE A 220 -14.99 -2.47 2.04
N PHE A 221 -15.22 -1.90 3.22
CA PHE A 221 -14.98 -0.48 3.46
C PHE A 221 -13.50 -0.11 3.47
N GLU A 222 -12.59 -1.07 3.72
CA GLU A 222 -11.14 -0.85 3.65
C GLU A 222 -10.59 -0.90 2.22
N VAL A 223 -11.28 -1.56 1.28
CA VAL A 223 -10.84 -1.67 -0.11
C VAL A 223 -10.57 -0.29 -0.76
N PRO A 224 -11.47 0.70 -0.69
CA PRO A 224 -11.19 2.04 -1.25
C PRO A 224 -10.03 2.75 -0.54
N VAL A 225 -9.88 2.58 0.77
CA VAL A 225 -8.80 3.16 1.56
C VAL A 225 -7.45 2.60 1.09
N ASN A 226 -7.35 1.29 0.97
CA ASN A 226 -6.16 0.59 0.48
C ASN A 226 -5.84 0.95 -0.99
N ILE A 227 -6.86 1.14 -1.84
CA ILE A 227 -6.66 1.63 -3.22
C ILE A 227 -6.12 3.06 -3.20
N GLY A 228 -6.66 3.93 -2.38
CA GLY A 228 -6.14 5.28 -2.17
C GLY A 228 -4.69 5.26 -1.70
N GLN A 229 -4.37 4.39 -0.76
CA GLN A 229 -3.05 4.23 -0.17
C GLN A 229 -1.99 3.85 -1.22
N PHE A 230 -2.21 2.78 -1.99
CA PHE A 230 -1.23 2.40 -3.01
C PHE A 230 -1.14 3.42 -4.15
N THR A 231 -2.24 4.09 -4.50
CA THR A 231 -2.25 5.11 -5.54
C THR A 231 -1.41 6.32 -5.14
N VAL A 232 -1.58 6.83 -3.91
CA VAL A 232 -0.73 7.90 -3.36
C VAL A 232 0.72 7.43 -3.25
N GLY A 233 0.93 6.17 -2.84
CA GLY A 233 2.24 5.52 -2.84
C GLY A 233 2.93 5.58 -4.22
N ILE A 234 2.21 5.25 -5.29
CA ILE A 234 2.72 5.35 -6.66
C ILE A 234 3.05 6.81 -7.04
N LEU A 235 2.13 7.75 -6.74
CA LEU A 235 2.32 9.17 -7.10
C LEU A 235 3.57 9.76 -6.43
N ILE A 236 3.90 9.33 -5.22
CA ILE A 236 5.10 9.77 -4.49
C ILE A 236 6.34 8.99 -4.97
N ALA A 237 6.24 7.66 -5.06
CA ALA A 237 7.39 6.81 -5.39
C ALA A 237 7.89 7.02 -6.82
N TYR A 238 6.97 7.21 -7.78
CA TYR A 238 7.33 7.30 -9.19
C TYR A 238 8.37 8.39 -9.50
N PRO A 239 8.18 9.68 -9.15
CA PRO A 239 9.18 10.72 -9.41
C PRO A 239 10.49 10.44 -8.67
N VAL A 240 10.45 9.88 -7.47
CA VAL A 240 11.65 9.52 -6.70
C VAL A 240 12.43 8.42 -7.43
N VAL A 241 11.77 7.37 -7.89
CA VAL A 241 12.40 6.29 -8.66
C VAL A 241 13.03 6.83 -9.95
N GLN A 242 12.31 7.69 -10.69
CA GLN A 242 12.82 8.30 -11.92
C GLN A 242 14.08 9.14 -11.65
N PHE A 243 14.07 9.94 -10.60
CA PHE A 243 15.23 10.75 -10.20
C PHE A 243 16.44 9.87 -9.89
N ILE A 244 16.26 8.81 -9.09
CA ILE A 244 17.32 7.88 -8.69
C ILE A 244 17.89 7.14 -9.91
N GLU A 245 17.02 6.66 -10.81
CA GLU A 245 17.47 5.95 -12.02
C GLU A 245 18.27 6.87 -12.95
N LYS A 246 17.84 8.11 -13.10
CA LYS A 246 18.59 9.12 -13.88
C LYS A 246 19.95 9.41 -13.24
N ALA A 247 20.00 9.59 -11.91
CA ALA A 247 21.24 9.84 -11.18
C ALA A 247 22.24 8.67 -11.27
N LYS A 248 21.76 7.43 -11.40
CA LYS A 248 22.59 6.24 -11.59
C LYS A 248 23.02 5.98 -13.04
N GLY A 249 22.64 6.85 -13.97
CA GLY A 249 22.98 6.70 -15.41
C GLY A 249 22.26 5.51 -16.08
N PHE A 250 21.23 4.96 -15.48
CA PHE A 250 20.45 3.86 -16.08
C PHE A 250 19.51 4.34 -17.20
N ARG A 251 19.34 5.67 -17.35
CA ARG A 251 18.53 6.29 -18.41
C ARG A 251 19.14 7.61 -18.84
N SER A 252 19.53 7.69 -20.08
CA SER A 252 19.78 8.93 -20.83
C SER A 252 18.48 9.44 -21.44
#